data_d1846b3bd553f0568b19c8c82657dfe3
#
_entry.id   d1846b3bd553f0568b19c8c82657dfe3
#
_cell.length_a   1.000
_cell.length_b   1.000
_cell.length_c   1.000
_cell.angle_alpha   90.00
_cell.angle_beta   90.00
_cell.angle_gamma   90.00
#
_symmetry.space_group_name_H-M   'P 1'
#
loop_
_entity.id
_entity.type
_entity.pdbx_description
1 polymer ?
#
loop_
_entity_poly.entity_id
_entity_poly.type
_entity_poly.pdbx_seq_one_letter_code
_entity_poly.pdbx_strand_id
1 'polypeptide(L)'
;EYDKAKEAFKSSLSSMKHKDAEFSRDVMYYEAETCVQAGDLDGAIEICTNIQEEKADADALFLRGRAYFLQKNYEQAKVDFDAAVETKESYQLCLDIYELYQESSMKADGDRYLEAAVKIEPKTTEDYYNIGCAYYYLEEQDEAVKAFSKAMKDGSSAAMEMLGEVYLSNGQNDEAKALFSSYLSTDGFAAAANNGLALCALAENDTDSALSYIEEGLKTAEDSDRENLLFNQIVSYEKRADFDTAKSLMADFLAAYPENTAAQRENTFLQNR
;
A
#
# COMPACT_ATOMS: atom_id res chain seq x y z
N GLU A 1 -3.52 8.90 -23.56
CA GLU A 1 -4.40 9.55 -22.54
C GLU A 1 -3.64 10.61 -21.74
N TYR A 2 -2.40 10.37 -21.30
CA TYR A 2 -1.59 11.31 -20.51
C TYR A 2 -1.34 12.64 -21.22
N ASP A 3 -1.07 12.67 -22.53
CA ASP A 3 -0.87 13.92 -23.28
C ASP A 3 -2.11 14.80 -23.26
N LYS A 4 -3.30 14.21 -23.34
CA LYS A 4 -4.56 14.96 -23.23
C LYS A 4 -4.77 15.52 -21.83
N ALA A 5 -4.38 14.77 -20.79
CA ALA A 5 -4.44 15.25 -19.42
C ALA A 5 -3.50 16.44 -19.20
N LYS A 6 -2.26 16.38 -19.69
CA LYS A 6 -1.31 17.49 -19.63
C LYS A 6 -1.82 18.75 -20.35
N GLU A 7 -2.42 18.61 -21.55
CA GLU A 7 -3.04 19.73 -22.25
C GLU A 7 -4.21 20.35 -21.48
N ALA A 8 -5.02 19.51 -20.82
CA ALA A 8 -6.13 19.97 -20.00
C ALA A 8 -5.63 20.75 -18.76
N PHE A 9 -4.58 20.29 -18.07
CA PHE A 9 -3.96 21.02 -16.95
C PHE A 9 -3.40 22.37 -17.38
N LYS A 10 -2.61 22.42 -18.48
CA LYS A 10 -2.08 23.67 -19.04
C LYS A 10 -3.19 24.66 -19.44
N SER A 11 -4.25 24.16 -20.04
CA SER A 11 -5.43 24.98 -20.40
C SER A 11 -6.14 25.50 -19.14
N SER A 12 -6.27 24.70 -18.11
CA SER A 12 -6.84 25.08 -16.82
C SER A 12 -6.06 26.24 -16.21
N LEU A 13 -4.73 26.10 -16.07
CA LEU A 13 -3.86 27.14 -15.52
C LEU A 13 -3.90 28.43 -16.31
N SER A 14 -3.97 28.34 -17.65
CA SER A 14 -4.00 29.52 -18.54
C SER A 14 -5.34 30.26 -18.56
N SER A 15 -6.44 29.56 -18.29
CA SER A 15 -7.80 30.13 -18.34
C SER A 15 -8.23 30.83 -17.04
N MET A 16 -7.46 30.71 -15.97
CA MET A 16 -7.78 31.24 -14.67
C MET A 16 -7.72 32.78 -14.63
N LYS A 17 -8.85 33.41 -14.39
CA LYS A 17 -8.99 34.86 -14.27
C LYS A 17 -8.46 35.45 -12.95
N HIS A 18 -8.49 34.64 -11.87
CA HIS A 18 -7.88 34.95 -10.59
C HIS A 18 -6.99 33.77 -10.23
N LYS A 19 -5.69 33.99 -10.08
CA LYS A 19 -4.75 32.96 -9.60
C LYS A 19 -5.00 32.75 -8.10
N ASP A 20 -5.83 31.78 -7.78
CA ASP A 20 -5.79 31.15 -6.48
C ASP A 20 -4.49 30.33 -6.44
N ALA A 21 -3.54 30.75 -5.60
CA ALA A 21 -2.22 30.12 -5.54
C ALA A 21 -2.31 28.66 -5.07
N GLU A 22 -3.26 28.36 -4.18
CA GLU A 22 -3.47 26.98 -3.69
C GLU A 22 -4.00 26.10 -4.81
N PHE A 23 -5.06 26.50 -5.49
CA PHE A 23 -5.61 25.76 -6.62
C PHE A 23 -4.61 25.59 -7.76
N SER A 24 -3.79 26.64 -8.04
CA SER A 24 -2.75 26.56 -9.10
C SER A 24 -1.71 25.50 -8.74
N ARG A 25 -1.30 25.43 -7.48
CA ARG A 25 -0.36 24.42 -6.98
C ARG A 25 -0.93 23.02 -7.08
N ASP A 26 -2.21 22.82 -6.70
CA ASP A 26 -2.87 21.51 -6.81
C ASP A 26 -2.90 21.02 -8.27
N VAL A 27 -3.23 21.91 -9.21
CA VAL A 27 -3.21 21.57 -10.64
C VAL A 27 -1.80 21.22 -11.11
N MET A 28 -0.78 21.95 -10.69
CA MET A 28 0.62 21.65 -11.01
C MET A 28 1.05 20.31 -10.42
N TYR A 29 0.61 19.98 -9.19
CA TYR A 29 0.88 18.70 -8.57
C TYR A 29 0.31 17.54 -9.39
N TYR A 30 -0.98 17.59 -9.76
CA TYR A 30 -1.59 16.57 -10.61
C TYR A 30 -0.95 16.48 -12.01
N GLU A 31 -0.49 17.60 -12.58
CA GLU A 31 0.27 17.60 -13.83
C GLU A 31 1.60 16.86 -13.65
N ALA A 32 2.33 17.12 -12.55
CA ALA A 32 3.59 16.46 -12.25
C ALA A 32 3.40 14.95 -12.01
N GLU A 33 2.37 14.54 -11.26
CA GLU A 33 2.03 13.12 -11.06
C GLU A 33 1.72 12.45 -12.41
N THR A 34 0.95 13.11 -13.27
CA THR A 34 0.67 12.63 -14.63
C THR A 34 1.94 12.46 -15.46
N CYS A 35 2.93 13.36 -15.28
CA CYS A 35 4.23 13.25 -15.93
C CYS A 35 5.00 12.03 -15.46
N VAL A 36 5.02 11.76 -14.14
CA VAL A 36 5.65 10.54 -13.58
C VAL A 36 5.03 9.28 -14.17
N GLN A 37 3.70 9.19 -14.18
CA GLN A 37 2.98 8.05 -14.72
C GLN A 37 3.19 7.86 -16.24
N ALA A 38 3.39 8.94 -16.98
CA ALA A 38 3.69 8.92 -18.41
C ALA A 38 5.18 8.60 -18.71
N GLY A 39 6.04 8.53 -17.69
CA GLY A 39 7.49 8.39 -17.85
C GLY A 39 8.22 9.67 -18.26
N ASP A 40 7.55 10.84 -18.25
CA ASP A 40 8.14 12.15 -18.47
C ASP A 40 8.74 12.70 -17.17
N LEU A 41 9.81 12.04 -16.72
CA LEU A 41 10.42 12.32 -15.42
C LEU A 41 11.05 13.72 -15.36
N ASP A 42 11.61 14.21 -16.48
CA ASP A 42 12.17 15.57 -16.54
C ASP A 42 11.06 16.63 -16.42
N GLY A 43 9.93 16.43 -17.06
CA GLY A 43 8.76 17.31 -16.93
C GLY A 43 8.22 17.35 -15.49
N ALA A 44 8.16 16.21 -14.82
CA ALA A 44 7.77 16.15 -13.41
C ALA A 44 8.73 16.93 -12.51
N ILE A 45 10.05 16.77 -12.71
CA ILE A 45 11.09 17.47 -11.95
C ILE A 45 10.98 18.99 -12.14
N GLU A 46 10.77 19.46 -13.38
CA GLU A 46 10.59 20.89 -13.67
C GLU A 46 9.38 21.46 -12.94
N ILE A 47 8.21 20.80 -13.05
CA ILE A 47 6.98 21.26 -12.41
C ILE A 47 7.13 21.30 -10.89
N CYS A 48 7.65 20.24 -10.26
CA CYS A 48 7.87 20.21 -8.83
C CYS A 48 8.89 21.26 -8.36
N THR A 49 9.91 21.55 -9.17
CA THR A 49 10.87 22.63 -8.88
C THR A 49 10.18 23.98 -8.86
N ASN A 50 9.30 24.27 -9.81
CA ASN A 50 8.53 25.50 -9.84
C ASN A 50 7.61 25.64 -8.61
N ILE A 51 6.99 24.53 -8.12
CA ILE A 51 6.22 24.55 -6.89
C ILE A 51 7.11 24.93 -5.70
N GLN A 52 8.33 24.38 -5.62
CA GLN A 52 9.27 24.64 -4.51
C GLN A 52 9.79 26.10 -4.49
N GLU A 53 9.88 26.78 -5.64
CA GLU A 53 10.30 28.20 -5.72
C GLU A 53 9.31 29.14 -5.01
N GLU A 54 8.02 28.78 -4.96
CA GLU A 54 7.00 29.58 -4.28
C GLU A 54 6.99 29.33 -2.77
N LYS A 55 7.03 28.07 -2.36
CA LYS A 55 7.02 27.64 -0.96
C LYS A 55 7.46 26.20 -0.84
N ALA A 56 8.22 25.86 0.22
CA ALA A 56 8.54 24.49 0.55
C ALA A 56 7.25 23.66 0.69
N ASP A 57 7.16 22.58 -0.08
CA ASP A 57 6.00 21.70 -0.16
C ASP A 57 6.47 20.23 -0.12
N ALA A 58 6.06 19.51 0.92
CA ALA A 58 6.53 18.14 1.15
C ALA A 58 6.07 17.17 0.06
N ASP A 59 4.85 17.35 -0.44
CA ASP A 59 4.27 16.44 -1.45
C ASP A 59 4.97 16.65 -2.81
N ALA A 60 5.32 17.90 -3.15
CA ALA A 60 6.11 18.20 -4.35
C ALA A 60 7.58 17.75 -4.21
N LEU A 61 8.18 17.83 -3.01
CA LEU A 61 9.50 17.26 -2.73
C LEU A 61 9.48 15.75 -2.90
N PHE A 62 8.50 15.08 -2.32
CA PHE A 62 8.34 13.63 -2.48
C PHE A 62 8.21 13.23 -3.96
N LEU A 63 7.35 13.90 -4.71
CA LEU A 63 7.12 13.59 -6.11
C LEU A 63 8.36 13.85 -6.98
N ARG A 64 9.14 14.91 -6.70
CA ARG A 64 10.40 15.18 -7.37
C ARG A 64 11.46 14.13 -7.02
N GLY A 65 11.55 13.78 -5.75
CA GLY A 65 12.40 12.69 -5.27
C GLY A 65 12.06 11.37 -5.94
N ARG A 66 10.76 11.05 -6.09
CA ARG A 66 10.29 9.86 -6.82
C ARG A 66 10.70 9.89 -8.30
N ALA A 67 10.60 11.04 -8.97
CA ALA A 67 11.06 11.18 -10.35
C ALA A 67 12.57 10.97 -10.47
N TYR A 68 13.38 11.55 -9.57
CA TYR A 68 14.82 11.28 -9.51
C TYR A 68 15.13 9.81 -9.22
N PHE A 69 14.38 9.19 -8.33
CA PHE A 69 14.55 7.78 -7.99
C PHE A 69 14.32 6.87 -9.20
N LEU A 70 13.25 7.13 -9.96
CA LEU A 70 12.94 6.40 -11.20
C LEU A 70 13.99 6.64 -12.30
N GLN A 71 14.65 7.81 -12.33
CA GLN A 71 15.81 8.09 -13.17
C GLN A 71 17.09 7.40 -12.67
N LYS A 72 17.03 6.70 -11.53
CA LYS A 72 18.19 6.12 -10.82
C LYS A 72 19.19 7.16 -10.31
N ASN A 73 18.75 8.39 -10.14
CA ASN A 73 19.52 9.47 -9.51
C ASN A 73 19.23 9.46 -8.00
N TYR A 74 19.70 8.42 -7.32
CA TYR A 74 19.39 8.15 -5.92
C TYR A 74 19.90 9.22 -4.94
N GLU A 75 20.99 9.91 -5.29
CA GLU A 75 21.52 11.00 -4.45
C GLU A 75 20.56 12.20 -4.42
N GLN A 76 20.02 12.62 -5.56
CA GLN A 76 19.05 13.70 -5.60
C GLN A 76 17.71 13.28 -5.01
N ALA A 77 17.26 12.04 -5.28
CA ALA A 77 16.07 11.47 -4.66
C ALA A 77 16.15 11.54 -3.14
N LYS A 78 17.27 11.11 -2.58
CA LYS A 78 17.50 11.12 -1.12
C LYS A 78 17.43 12.54 -0.56
N VAL A 79 18.03 13.52 -1.21
CA VAL A 79 17.98 14.94 -0.77
C VAL A 79 16.54 15.43 -0.69
N ASP A 80 15.74 15.13 -1.72
CA ASP A 80 14.34 15.54 -1.76
C ASP A 80 13.48 14.78 -0.74
N PHE A 81 13.68 13.48 -0.56
CA PHE A 81 12.97 12.69 0.45
C PHE A 81 13.30 13.14 1.88
N ASP A 82 14.57 13.39 2.18
CA ASP A 82 14.98 13.92 3.48
C ASP A 82 14.30 15.27 3.75
N ALA A 83 14.29 16.18 2.77
CA ALA A 83 13.64 17.46 2.89
C ALA A 83 12.10 17.35 3.00
N ALA A 84 11.48 16.38 2.33
CA ALA A 84 10.05 16.13 2.43
C ALA A 84 9.66 15.72 3.86
N VAL A 85 10.38 14.76 4.44
CA VAL A 85 10.13 14.27 5.81
C VAL A 85 10.41 15.37 6.86
N GLU A 86 11.42 16.20 6.66
CA GLU A 86 11.69 17.38 7.51
C GLU A 86 10.58 18.44 7.41
N THR A 87 9.97 18.59 6.24
CA THR A 87 8.90 19.59 5.99
C THR A 87 7.57 19.18 6.60
N LYS A 88 7.27 17.87 6.62
CA LYS A 88 5.98 17.32 7.07
C LYS A 88 6.19 16.01 7.81
N GLU A 89 5.91 16.00 9.10
CA GLU A 89 5.81 14.77 9.87
C GLU A 89 4.60 13.95 9.38
N SER A 90 4.85 12.82 8.72
CA SER A 90 3.80 11.97 8.16
C SER A 90 4.26 10.52 8.10
N TYR A 91 3.51 9.64 8.75
CA TYR A 91 3.74 8.19 8.65
C TYR A 91 3.64 7.71 7.21
N GLN A 92 2.58 8.13 6.51
CA GLN A 92 2.33 7.70 5.13
C GLN A 92 3.50 8.09 4.21
N LEU A 93 3.98 9.34 4.30
CA LEU A 93 5.14 9.79 3.52
C LEU A 93 6.38 8.92 3.76
N CYS A 94 6.66 8.58 5.01
CA CYS A 94 7.80 7.71 5.36
C CYS A 94 7.62 6.29 4.80
N LEU A 95 6.41 5.74 4.88
CA LEU A 95 6.08 4.42 4.36
C LEU A 95 6.16 4.40 2.82
N ASP A 96 5.61 5.41 2.14
CA ASP A 96 5.67 5.53 0.67
C ASP A 96 7.12 5.60 0.16
N ILE A 97 7.99 6.34 0.86
CA ILE A 97 9.41 6.40 0.52
C ILE A 97 10.07 5.04 0.74
N TYR A 98 9.81 4.39 1.88
CA TYR A 98 10.35 3.06 2.17
C TYR A 98 9.94 2.04 1.10
N GLU A 99 8.68 2.07 0.66
CA GLU A 99 8.15 1.16 -0.35
C GLU A 99 8.91 1.29 -1.69
N LEU A 100 9.21 2.52 -2.14
CA LEU A 100 10.04 2.74 -3.33
C LEU A 100 11.43 2.08 -3.22
N TYR A 101 12.07 2.21 -2.07
CA TYR A 101 13.36 1.58 -1.82
C TYR A 101 13.26 0.05 -1.75
N GLN A 102 12.21 -0.48 -1.10
CA GLN A 102 11.96 -1.91 -0.99
C GLN A 102 11.72 -2.56 -2.35
N GLU A 103 10.88 -1.97 -3.20
CA GLU A 103 10.60 -2.45 -4.55
C GLU A 103 11.86 -2.49 -5.43
N SER A 104 12.79 -1.58 -5.18
CA SER A 104 14.08 -1.53 -5.86
C SER A 104 15.16 -2.42 -5.22
N SER A 105 14.78 -3.26 -4.24
CA SER A 105 15.72 -4.11 -3.46
C SER A 105 16.80 -3.33 -2.69
N MET A 106 16.48 -2.11 -2.29
CA MET A 106 17.35 -1.19 -1.54
C MET A 106 16.81 -0.96 -0.11
N LYS A 107 16.28 -2.02 0.53
CA LYS A 107 15.61 -1.96 1.84
C LYS A 107 16.43 -1.18 2.88
N ALA A 108 17.72 -1.46 3.00
CA ALA A 108 18.58 -0.83 4.00
C ALA A 108 18.68 0.71 3.85
N ASP A 109 18.56 1.25 2.62
CA ASP A 109 18.52 2.69 2.39
C ASP A 109 17.14 3.29 2.74
N GLY A 110 16.09 2.47 2.64
CA GLY A 110 14.72 2.84 3.00
C GLY A 110 14.45 2.82 4.51
N ASP A 111 15.10 1.92 5.27
CA ASP A 111 14.85 1.70 6.71
C ASP A 111 14.97 3.00 7.54
N ARG A 112 15.82 3.93 7.14
CA ARG A 112 15.96 5.24 7.78
C ARG A 112 14.66 6.07 7.82
N TYR A 113 13.79 5.89 6.83
CA TYR A 113 12.49 6.58 6.78
C TYR A 113 11.49 5.93 7.73
N LEU A 114 11.55 4.61 7.89
CA LEU A 114 10.80 3.91 8.94
C LEU A 114 11.29 4.35 10.34
N GLU A 115 12.61 4.50 10.53
CA GLU A 115 13.19 5.05 11.77
C GLU A 115 12.76 6.50 12.03
N ALA A 116 12.44 7.28 11.01
CA ALA A 116 11.84 8.60 11.16
C ALA A 116 10.37 8.49 11.55
N ALA A 117 9.61 7.59 10.91
CA ALA A 117 8.20 7.35 11.21
C ALA A 117 7.97 6.97 12.68
N VAL A 118 8.77 6.04 13.23
CA VAL A 118 8.60 5.57 14.62
C VAL A 118 8.94 6.63 15.69
N LYS A 119 9.47 7.78 15.31
CA LYS A 119 9.69 8.93 16.21
C LYS A 119 8.48 9.87 16.29
N ILE A 120 7.54 9.75 15.37
CA ILE A 120 6.30 10.53 15.37
C ILE A 120 5.37 9.98 16.48
N GLU A 121 4.77 10.84 17.28
CA GLU A 121 3.82 10.41 18.32
C GLU A 121 2.44 10.11 17.71
N PRO A 122 1.92 8.86 17.80
CA PRO A 122 0.64 8.50 17.23
C PRO A 122 -0.53 9.11 18.03
N LYS A 123 -1.53 9.65 17.33
CA LYS A 123 -2.70 10.33 17.91
C LYS A 123 -4.03 9.71 17.48
N THR A 124 -4.07 9.11 16.31
CA THR A 124 -5.29 8.55 15.70
C THR A 124 -5.16 7.03 15.55
N THR A 125 -6.28 6.37 15.27
CA THR A 125 -6.31 4.93 14.94
C THR A 125 -5.42 4.62 13.73
N GLU A 126 -5.44 5.48 12.73
CA GLU A 126 -4.62 5.38 11.52
C GLU A 126 -3.13 5.55 11.83
N ASP A 127 -2.77 6.50 12.72
CA ASP A 127 -1.37 6.65 13.16
C ASP A 127 -0.87 5.38 13.85
N TYR A 128 -1.69 4.75 14.73
CA TYR A 128 -1.32 3.48 15.37
C TYR A 128 -1.18 2.34 14.37
N TYR A 129 -1.99 2.30 13.32
CA TYR A 129 -1.82 1.35 12.23
C TYR A 129 -0.51 1.59 11.48
N ASN A 130 -0.26 2.83 11.06
CA ASN A 130 0.91 3.19 10.26
C ASN A 130 2.23 3.00 11.02
N ILE A 131 2.29 3.38 12.31
CA ILE A 131 3.48 3.11 13.12
C ILE A 131 3.68 1.61 13.37
N GLY A 132 2.59 0.84 13.47
CA GLY A 132 2.63 -0.62 13.51
C GLY A 132 3.27 -1.21 12.25
N CYS A 133 2.91 -0.69 11.07
CA CYS A 133 3.53 -1.08 9.80
C CYS A 133 5.04 -0.74 9.79
N ALA A 134 5.42 0.46 10.26
CA ALA A 134 6.82 0.85 10.35
C ALA A 134 7.63 -0.10 11.24
N TYR A 135 7.12 -0.44 12.43
CA TYR A 135 7.76 -1.42 13.32
C TYR A 135 7.81 -2.82 12.70
N TYR A 136 6.76 -3.24 12.01
CA TYR A 136 6.72 -4.53 11.30
C TYR A 136 7.83 -4.64 10.25
N TYR A 137 8.00 -3.61 9.42
CA TYR A 137 9.05 -3.58 8.40
C TYR A 137 10.47 -3.45 8.98
N LEU A 138 10.62 -2.83 10.16
CA LEU A 138 11.87 -2.79 10.93
C LEU A 138 12.14 -4.10 11.70
N GLU A 139 11.25 -5.09 11.61
CA GLU A 139 11.33 -6.36 12.34
C GLU A 139 11.24 -6.20 13.87
N GLU A 140 10.73 -5.05 14.34
CA GLU A 140 10.45 -4.74 15.75
C GLU A 140 9.08 -5.27 16.16
N GLN A 141 8.95 -6.60 16.22
CA GLN A 141 7.66 -7.29 16.31
C GLN A 141 6.87 -6.96 17.59
N ASP A 142 7.51 -6.85 18.74
CA ASP A 142 6.83 -6.51 19.99
C ASP A 142 6.14 -5.13 19.94
N GLU A 143 6.80 -4.16 19.32
CA GLU A 143 6.24 -2.81 19.15
C GLU A 143 5.15 -2.80 18.07
N ALA A 144 5.31 -3.55 16.99
CA ALA A 144 4.29 -3.73 15.97
C ALA A 144 3.00 -4.32 16.58
N VAL A 145 3.12 -5.39 17.37
CA VAL A 145 1.98 -6.02 18.10
C VAL A 145 1.26 -5.00 18.99
N LYS A 146 2.00 -4.17 19.74
CA LYS A 146 1.39 -3.14 20.61
C LYS A 146 0.62 -2.10 19.80
N ALA A 147 1.22 -1.60 18.71
CA ALA A 147 0.63 -0.58 17.87
C ALA A 147 -0.63 -1.12 17.15
N PHE A 148 -0.54 -2.27 16.50
CA PHE A 148 -1.70 -2.90 15.84
C PHE A 148 -2.81 -3.26 16.84
N SER A 149 -2.46 -3.79 18.02
CA SER A 149 -3.45 -4.08 19.07
C SER A 149 -4.20 -2.83 19.51
N LYS A 150 -3.55 -1.67 19.52
CA LYS A 150 -4.19 -0.40 19.85
C LYS A 150 -5.12 0.05 18.72
N ALA A 151 -4.65 0.07 17.47
CA ALA A 151 -5.46 0.42 16.31
C ALA A 151 -6.70 -0.51 16.17
N MET A 152 -6.52 -1.81 16.37
CA MET A 152 -7.59 -2.80 16.34
C MET A 152 -8.66 -2.52 17.40
N LYS A 153 -8.26 -2.20 18.65
CA LYS A 153 -9.21 -1.85 19.72
C LYS A 153 -10.01 -0.58 19.41
N ASP A 154 -9.42 0.32 18.63
CA ASP A 154 -10.07 1.55 18.20
C ASP A 154 -10.85 1.38 16.87
N GLY A 155 -11.01 0.13 16.38
CA GLY A 155 -11.91 -0.25 15.28
C GLY A 155 -11.25 -0.52 13.92
N SER A 156 -9.91 -0.65 13.85
CA SER A 156 -9.22 -0.95 12.58
C SER A 156 -9.21 -2.46 12.29
N SER A 157 -9.94 -2.89 11.27
CA SER A 157 -9.88 -4.28 10.76
C SER A 157 -8.54 -4.56 10.06
N ALA A 158 -7.99 -3.59 9.35
CA ALA A 158 -6.66 -3.68 8.74
C ALA A 158 -5.57 -3.96 9.79
N ALA A 159 -5.65 -3.33 10.97
CA ALA A 159 -4.72 -3.63 12.07
C ALA A 159 -4.88 -5.05 12.63
N MET A 160 -6.10 -5.61 12.60
CA MET A 160 -6.32 -7.01 12.97
C MET A 160 -5.65 -7.95 11.95
N GLU A 161 -5.77 -7.68 10.66
CA GLU A 161 -5.12 -8.48 9.61
C GLU A 161 -3.59 -8.46 9.78
N MET A 162 -3.00 -7.27 9.94
CA MET A 162 -1.56 -7.12 10.18
C MET A 162 -1.09 -7.83 11.45
N LEU A 163 -1.85 -7.74 12.54
CA LEU A 163 -1.52 -8.46 13.77
C LEU A 163 -1.56 -9.98 13.57
N GLY A 164 -2.54 -10.47 12.82
CA GLY A 164 -2.63 -11.88 12.45
C GLY A 164 -1.45 -12.31 11.56
N GLU A 165 -1.00 -11.46 10.63
CA GLU A 165 0.17 -11.71 9.79
C GLU A 165 1.45 -11.77 10.64
N VAL A 166 1.61 -10.89 11.63
CA VAL A 166 2.71 -10.97 12.60
C VAL A 166 2.71 -12.32 13.30
N TYR A 167 1.57 -12.80 13.77
CA TYR A 167 1.47 -14.13 14.39
C TYR A 167 1.81 -15.27 13.43
N LEU A 168 1.29 -15.21 12.18
CA LEU A 168 1.56 -16.24 11.17
C LEU A 168 3.04 -16.27 10.76
N SER A 169 3.67 -15.12 10.57
CA SER A 169 5.10 -15.04 10.23
C SER A 169 6.02 -15.58 11.33
N ASN A 170 5.56 -15.51 12.59
CA ASN A 170 6.24 -16.08 13.74
C ASN A 170 5.92 -17.56 13.99
N GLY A 171 5.10 -18.17 13.13
CA GLY A 171 4.63 -19.56 13.33
C GLY A 171 3.62 -19.73 14.46
N GLN A 172 3.03 -18.65 14.93
CA GLN A 172 2.02 -18.62 16.01
C GLN A 172 0.60 -18.80 15.41
N ASN A 173 0.39 -19.93 14.71
CA ASN A 173 -0.86 -20.19 13.98
C ASN A 173 -2.09 -20.25 14.90
N ASP A 174 -1.94 -20.80 16.11
CA ASP A 174 -3.05 -20.90 17.06
C ASP A 174 -3.48 -19.53 17.58
N GLU A 175 -2.54 -18.62 17.82
CA GLU A 175 -2.80 -17.23 18.22
C GLU A 175 -3.49 -16.45 17.09
N ALA A 176 -3.03 -16.60 15.84
CA ALA A 176 -3.67 -16.01 14.68
C ALA A 176 -5.12 -16.50 14.53
N LYS A 177 -5.35 -17.82 14.62
CA LYS A 177 -6.70 -18.40 14.58
C LYS A 177 -7.60 -17.90 15.71
N ALA A 178 -7.08 -17.82 16.93
CA ALA A 178 -7.82 -17.31 18.07
C ALA A 178 -8.21 -15.84 17.88
N LEU A 179 -7.26 -15.03 17.39
CA LEU A 179 -7.51 -13.62 17.05
C LEU A 179 -8.67 -13.50 16.06
N PHE A 180 -8.53 -14.07 14.86
CA PHE A 180 -9.53 -13.94 13.80
C PHE A 180 -10.88 -14.52 14.19
N SER A 181 -10.90 -15.69 14.87
CA SER A 181 -12.14 -16.32 15.33
C SER A 181 -12.92 -15.44 16.30
N SER A 182 -12.24 -14.63 17.12
CA SER A 182 -12.87 -13.75 18.09
C SER A 182 -13.61 -12.57 17.43
N TYR A 183 -13.29 -12.23 16.16
CA TYR A 183 -13.87 -11.11 15.42
C TYR A 183 -14.88 -11.50 14.33
N LEU A 184 -15.13 -12.80 14.11
CA LEU A 184 -16.07 -13.28 13.08
C LEU A 184 -17.48 -12.69 13.17
N SER A 185 -17.94 -12.36 14.38
CA SER A 185 -19.25 -11.80 14.64
C SER A 185 -19.22 -10.29 14.94
N THR A 186 -18.05 -9.66 14.77
CA THR A 186 -17.89 -8.23 15.03
C THR A 186 -18.18 -7.47 13.75
N ASP A 187 -19.11 -6.53 13.83
CA ASP A 187 -19.50 -5.70 12.70
C ASP A 187 -18.28 -4.93 12.15
N GLY A 188 -18.12 -4.90 10.82
CA GLY A 188 -16.96 -4.31 10.15
C GLY A 188 -15.67 -5.16 10.18
N PHE A 189 -15.65 -6.33 10.85
CA PHE A 189 -14.47 -7.19 10.92
C PHE A 189 -14.68 -8.57 10.28
N ALA A 190 -15.91 -8.96 10.00
CA ALA A 190 -16.23 -10.33 9.61
C ALA A 190 -15.53 -10.77 8.31
N ALA A 191 -15.43 -9.90 7.31
CA ALA A 191 -14.75 -10.21 6.05
C ALA A 191 -13.24 -10.40 6.27
N ALA A 192 -12.58 -9.45 6.92
CA ALA A 192 -11.17 -9.50 7.27
C ALA A 192 -10.84 -10.71 8.18
N ALA A 193 -11.71 -11.02 9.15
CA ALA A 193 -11.54 -12.19 10.02
C ALA A 193 -11.62 -13.51 9.24
N ASN A 194 -12.55 -13.64 8.29
CA ASN A 194 -12.63 -14.79 7.41
C ASN A 194 -11.41 -14.88 6.49
N ASN A 195 -10.91 -13.76 5.97
CA ASN A 195 -9.67 -13.73 5.20
C ASN A 195 -8.48 -14.25 6.02
N GLY A 196 -8.33 -13.77 7.26
CA GLY A 196 -7.29 -14.24 8.17
C GLY A 196 -7.39 -15.72 8.51
N LEU A 197 -8.61 -16.26 8.74
CA LEU A 197 -8.81 -17.70 8.94
C LEU A 197 -8.49 -18.53 7.70
N ALA A 198 -8.76 -17.98 6.51
CA ALA A 198 -8.35 -18.62 5.27
C ALA A 198 -6.82 -18.70 5.15
N LEU A 199 -6.11 -17.62 5.49
CA LEU A 199 -4.64 -17.63 5.53
C LEU A 199 -4.09 -18.64 6.55
N CYS A 200 -4.69 -18.74 7.74
CA CYS A 200 -4.33 -19.78 8.73
C CYS A 200 -4.52 -21.20 8.15
N ALA A 201 -5.64 -21.46 7.50
CA ALA A 201 -5.92 -22.75 6.87
C ALA A 201 -4.93 -23.04 5.71
N LEU A 202 -4.59 -22.03 4.91
CA LEU A 202 -3.58 -22.16 3.85
C LEU A 202 -2.18 -22.44 4.40
N ALA A 203 -1.81 -21.89 5.56
CA ALA A 203 -0.56 -22.21 6.24
C ALA A 203 -0.51 -23.68 6.71
N GLU A 204 -1.66 -24.26 7.06
CA GLU A 204 -1.80 -25.67 7.41
C GLU A 204 -2.02 -26.61 6.21
N ASN A 205 -2.04 -26.06 4.98
CA ASN A 205 -2.38 -26.75 3.73
C ASN A 205 -3.83 -27.31 3.70
N ASP A 206 -4.71 -26.78 4.52
CA ASP A 206 -6.15 -27.08 4.49
C ASP A 206 -6.88 -26.15 3.52
N THR A 207 -6.78 -26.46 2.25
CA THR A 207 -7.37 -25.65 1.19
C THR A 207 -8.91 -25.71 1.16
N ASP A 208 -9.53 -26.77 1.70
CA ASP A 208 -10.99 -26.87 1.75
C ASP A 208 -11.56 -25.91 2.80
N SER A 209 -10.96 -25.86 3.99
CA SER A 209 -11.31 -24.85 5.01
C SER A 209 -11.03 -23.44 4.51
N ALA A 210 -9.89 -23.22 3.84
CA ALA A 210 -9.56 -21.90 3.29
C ALA A 210 -10.64 -21.41 2.32
N LEU A 211 -11.05 -22.23 1.35
CA LEU A 211 -12.10 -21.86 0.39
C LEU A 211 -13.46 -21.62 1.08
N SER A 212 -13.77 -22.37 2.14
CA SER A 212 -15.00 -22.17 2.92
C SER A 212 -15.00 -20.81 3.63
N TYR A 213 -13.89 -20.43 4.28
CA TYR A 213 -13.76 -19.11 4.90
C TYR A 213 -13.81 -17.97 3.86
N ILE A 214 -13.16 -18.15 2.71
CA ILE A 214 -13.20 -17.16 1.62
C ILE A 214 -14.64 -16.96 1.13
N GLU A 215 -15.39 -18.04 0.90
CA GLU A 215 -16.80 -17.96 0.47
C GLU A 215 -17.65 -17.21 1.51
N GLU A 216 -17.43 -17.47 2.79
CA GLU A 216 -18.16 -16.77 3.86
C GLU A 216 -17.78 -15.29 3.93
N GLY A 217 -16.48 -14.97 3.85
CA GLY A 217 -15.99 -13.58 3.87
C GLY A 217 -16.53 -12.76 2.70
N LEU A 218 -16.60 -13.33 1.49
CA LEU A 218 -17.11 -12.65 0.30
C LEU A 218 -18.58 -12.22 0.39
N LYS A 219 -19.36 -12.76 1.33
CA LYS A 219 -20.77 -12.34 1.55
C LYS A 219 -20.90 -10.95 2.15
N THR A 220 -19.90 -10.51 2.91
CA THR A 220 -19.90 -9.23 3.63
C THR A 220 -18.74 -8.32 3.24
N ALA A 221 -17.86 -8.77 2.33
CA ALA A 221 -16.67 -8.04 1.95
C ALA A 221 -16.99 -6.77 1.16
N GLU A 222 -16.43 -5.65 1.61
CA GLU A 222 -16.28 -4.40 0.86
C GLU A 222 -15.02 -4.44 0.00
N ASP A 223 -14.74 -3.39 -0.77
CA ASP A 223 -13.79 -3.44 -1.90
C ASP A 223 -12.40 -3.99 -1.54
N SER A 224 -11.75 -3.52 -0.47
CA SER A 224 -10.40 -3.96 -0.09
C SER A 224 -10.36 -5.40 0.42
N ASP A 225 -11.32 -5.77 1.29
CA ASP A 225 -11.42 -7.14 1.79
C ASP A 225 -11.75 -8.12 0.66
N ARG A 226 -12.58 -7.68 -0.29
CA ARG A 226 -12.96 -8.47 -1.46
C ARG A 226 -11.77 -8.77 -2.34
N GLU A 227 -10.89 -7.80 -2.58
CA GLU A 227 -9.66 -7.99 -3.35
C GLU A 227 -8.78 -9.07 -2.72
N ASN A 228 -8.51 -8.96 -1.41
CA ASN A 228 -7.70 -9.92 -0.66
C ASN A 228 -8.30 -11.34 -0.70
N LEU A 229 -9.61 -11.46 -0.45
CA LEU A 229 -10.31 -12.75 -0.47
C LEU A 229 -10.27 -13.42 -1.84
N LEU A 230 -10.50 -12.66 -2.92
CA LEU A 230 -10.44 -13.18 -4.29
C LEU A 230 -9.02 -13.61 -4.67
N PHE A 231 -8.00 -12.87 -4.26
CA PHE A 231 -6.62 -13.28 -4.50
C PHE A 231 -6.27 -14.57 -3.73
N ASN A 232 -6.66 -14.66 -2.47
CA ASN A 232 -6.46 -15.87 -1.66
C ASN A 232 -7.26 -17.08 -2.18
N GLN A 233 -8.39 -16.85 -2.86
CA GLN A 233 -9.10 -17.92 -3.58
C GLN A 233 -8.25 -18.51 -4.68
N ILE A 234 -7.59 -17.68 -5.48
CA ILE A 234 -6.67 -18.11 -6.54
C ILE A 234 -5.54 -18.95 -5.93
N VAL A 235 -4.88 -18.42 -4.90
CA VAL A 235 -3.79 -19.13 -4.17
C VAL A 235 -4.26 -20.47 -3.61
N SER A 236 -5.52 -20.58 -3.16
CA SER A 236 -6.09 -21.83 -2.67
C SER A 236 -6.19 -22.89 -3.77
N TYR A 237 -6.62 -22.51 -4.97
CA TYR A 237 -6.68 -23.43 -6.11
C TYR A 237 -5.28 -23.80 -6.63
N GLU A 238 -4.32 -22.89 -6.61
CA GLU A 238 -2.92 -23.20 -6.91
C GLU A 238 -2.33 -24.24 -5.97
N LYS A 239 -2.55 -24.08 -4.65
CA LYS A 239 -2.13 -25.07 -3.64
C LYS A 239 -2.78 -26.45 -3.85
N ARG A 240 -3.98 -26.50 -4.39
CA ARG A 240 -4.67 -27.74 -4.80
C ARG A 240 -4.13 -28.32 -6.10
N ALA A 241 -3.22 -27.62 -6.78
CA ALA A 241 -2.77 -27.91 -8.15
C ALA A 241 -3.91 -27.87 -9.19
N ASP A 242 -5.01 -27.19 -8.91
CA ASP A 242 -6.08 -26.88 -9.86
C ASP A 242 -5.76 -25.60 -10.63
N PHE A 243 -4.76 -25.68 -11.48
CA PHE A 243 -4.25 -24.53 -12.22
C PHE A 243 -5.23 -24.00 -13.28
N ASP A 244 -6.14 -24.82 -13.78
CA ASP A 244 -7.14 -24.37 -14.76
C ASP A 244 -8.15 -23.41 -14.09
N THR A 245 -8.64 -23.78 -12.92
CA THR A 245 -9.51 -22.91 -12.13
C THR A 245 -8.76 -21.64 -11.67
N ALA A 246 -7.52 -21.78 -11.18
CA ALA A 246 -6.70 -20.65 -10.76
C ALA A 246 -6.47 -19.63 -11.91
N LYS A 247 -6.18 -20.09 -13.14
CA LYS A 247 -6.02 -19.22 -14.32
C LYS A 247 -7.30 -18.48 -14.69
N SER A 248 -8.44 -19.17 -14.62
CA SER A 248 -9.73 -18.53 -14.91
C SER A 248 -10.04 -17.41 -13.92
N LEU A 249 -9.87 -17.70 -12.62
CA LEU A 249 -10.08 -16.71 -11.56
C LEU A 249 -9.08 -15.55 -11.64
N MET A 250 -7.82 -15.83 -11.99
CA MET A 250 -6.79 -14.79 -12.18
C MET A 250 -7.15 -13.84 -13.34
N ALA A 251 -7.71 -14.35 -14.42
CA ALA A 251 -8.15 -13.51 -15.54
C ALA A 251 -9.27 -12.56 -15.11
N ASP A 252 -10.26 -13.06 -14.37
CA ASP A 252 -11.35 -12.24 -13.82
C ASP A 252 -10.84 -11.23 -12.78
N PHE A 253 -9.91 -11.65 -11.93
CA PHE A 253 -9.29 -10.80 -10.93
C PHE A 253 -8.54 -9.61 -11.55
N LEU A 254 -7.67 -9.86 -12.55
CA LEU A 254 -6.91 -8.80 -13.21
C LEU A 254 -7.80 -7.88 -14.09
N ALA A 255 -8.96 -8.35 -14.52
CA ALA A 255 -9.95 -7.48 -15.17
C ALA A 255 -10.57 -6.48 -14.19
N ALA A 256 -10.76 -6.88 -12.93
CA ALA A 256 -11.30 -6.02 -11.86
C ALA A 256 -10.20 -5.16 -11.18
N TYR A 257 -9.01 -5.72 -10.98
CA TYR A 257 -7.88 -5.11 -10.26
C TYR A 257 -6.62 -5.09 -11.12
N PRO A 258 -6.58 -4.32 -12.23
CA PRO A 258 -5.48 -4.36 -13.21
C PRO A 258 -4.14 -3.85 -12.63
N GLU A 259 -4.17 -3.03 -11.59
CA GLU A 259 -2.98 -2.44 -10.97
C GLU A 259 -2.37 -3.32 -9.85
N ASN A 260 -2.99 -4.47 -9.52
CA ASN A 260 -2.46 -5.36 -8.49
C ASN A 260 -1.17 -6.05 -8.98
N THR A 261 -0.03 -5.56 -8.51
CA THR A 261 1.30 -6.03 -8.93
C THR A 261 1.61 -7.47 -8.49
N ALA A 262 1.07 -7.90 -7.34
CA ALA A 262 1.22 -9.27 -6.86
C ALA A 262 0.50 -10.25 -7.81
N ALA A 263 -0.74 -9.93 -8.21
CA ALA A 263 -1.50 -10.74 -9.15
C ALA A 263 -0.85 -10.77 -10.55
N GLN A 264 -0.28 -9.67 -11.02
CA GLN A 264 0.46 -9.64 -12.29
C GLN A 264 1.68 -10.58 -12.27
N ARG A 265 2.41 -10.61 -11.15
CA ARG A 265 3.55 -11.54 -10.95
C ARG A 265 3.07 -12.99 -10.89
N GLU A 266 2.02 -13.27 -10.12
CA GLU A 266 1.45 -14.61 -9.99
C GLU A 266 0.84 -15.12 -11.30
N ASN A 267 0.18 -14.26 -12.06
CA ASN A 267 -0.31 -14.59 -13.40
C ASN A 267 0.82 -15.04 -14.32
N THR A 268 1.99 -14.41 -14.25
CA THR A 268 3.18 -14.81 -15.01
C THR A 268 3.62 -16.23 -14.64
N PHE A 269 3.55 -16.59 -13.37
CA PHE A 269 3.82 -17.95 -12.89
C PHE A 269 2.78 -18.94 -13.41
N LEU A 270 1.48 -18.61 -13.30
CA LEU A 270 0.39 -19.46 -13.75
C LEU A 270 0.41 -19.76 -15.26
N GLN A 271 0.78 -18.78 -16.09
CA GLN A 271 0.87 -18.96 -17.55
C GLN A 271 1.91 -20.01 -17.96
N ASN A 272 2.85 -20.35 -17.09
CA ASN A 272 3.92 -21.33 -17.33
C ASN A 272 3.60 -22.72 -16.74
N ARG A 273 2.43 -22.91 -16.17
CA ARG A 273 1.95 -24.18 -15.60
C ARG A 273 0.88 -24.79 -16.48
#